data_55cf1b9e017a59c0581265b09f7281a6
#
_entry.id   55cf1b9e017a59c0581265b09f7281a6
#
_cell.length_a   1.000
_cell.length_b   1.000
_cell.length_c   1.000
_cell.angle_alpha   90.00
_cell.angle_beta   90.00
_cell.angle_gamma   90.00
#
_symmetry.space_group_name_H-M   'P 1'
#
loop_
_entity.id
_entity.type
_entity.pdbx_description
1 polymer ?
#
loop_
_entity_poly.entity_id
_entity_poly.type
_entity_poly.pdbx_seq_one_letter_code
_entity_poly.pdbx_strand_id
1 'polypeptide(L)'
;MSGIEHRKEAPKNLRVAVITVSDSRAAAMREGRDEDISGRIVERELRKAGHSSTRVIIPDDENQIEEKLRESISDPKVDVVITTGGTGITSRDKTVDVALSLFEKDIPGFGETLRRMGYERVGGPGILTRATAGLINRKPVFCLPGAPNAVEVAMELILPDLGHLVKHARE
;
A
#
# COMPACT_ATOMS: atom_id res chain seq x y z
N MET A 1 23.02 18.14 -8.80
CA MET A 1 22.25 18.43 -7.56
C MET A 1 22.27 17.20 -6.68
N SER A 2 22.60 17.34 -5.39
CA SER A 2 22.70 16.19 -4.49
C SER A 2 21.30 15.72 -4.09
N GLY A 3 21.11 14.40 -3.83
CA GLY A 3 19.83 13.82 -3.40
C GLY A 3 19.23 14.45 -2.13
N ILE A 4 20.01 15.26 -1.40
CA ILE A 4 19.59 16.01 -0.21
C ILE A 4 18.77 17.27 -0.59
N GLU A 5 19.07 17.93 -1.69
CA GLU A 5 18.33 19.11 -2.15
C GLU A 5 16.94 18.74 -2.71
N HIS A 6 16.84 17.60 -3.41
CA HIS A 6 15.56 17.10 -3.92
C HIS A 6 14.57 16.71 -2.81
N ARG A 7 15.05 16.27 -1.64
CA ARG A 7 14.18 15.95 -0.49
C ARG A 7 13.53 17.19 0.13
N LYS A 8 14.13 18.37 0.03
CA LYS A 8 13.59 19.63 0.59
C LYS A 8 12.35 20.16 -0.15
N GLU A 9 12.19 19.80 -1.41
CA GLU A 9 11.07 20.19 -2.27
C GLU A 9 9.98 19.11 -2.38
N ALA A 10 10.12 18.01 -1.64
CA ALA A 10 9.13 16.95 -1.64
C ALA A 10 7.79 17.42 -1.07
N PRO A 11 6.65 17.05 -1.68
CA PRO A 11 5.34 17.42 -1.17
C PRO A 11 5.13 16.87 0.24
N LYS A 12 4.59 17.72 1.11
CA LYS A 12 4.18 17.41 2.48
C LYS A 12 2.66 17.29 2.53
N ASN A 13 2.14 16.65 3.57
CA ASN A 13 0.68 16.51 3.74
C ASN A 13 -0.02 15.79 2.58
N LEU A 14 0.53 14.66 2.15
CA LEU A 14 -0.06 13.81 1.12
C LEU A 14 -1.42 13.23 1.57
N ARG A 15 -2.30 12.98 0.60
CA ARG A 15 -3.56 12.27 0.79
C ARG A 15 -3.44 10.85 0.26
N VAL A 16 -3.66 9.89 1.14
CA VAL A 16 -3.46 8.46 0.87
C VAL A 16 -4.79 7.72 0.93
N ALA A 17 -5.13 7.01 -0.15
CA ALA A 17 -6.23 6.06 -0.12
C ALA A 17 -5.72 4.72 0.41
N VAL A 18 -6.33 4.23 1.49
CA VAL A 18 -6.01 2.94 2.12
C VAL A 18 -7.14 1.96 1.81
N ILE A 19 -6.80 0.84 1.18
CA ILE A 19 -7.74 -0.21 0.79
C ILE A 19 -7.35 -1.49 1.49
N THR A 20 -8.15 -1.93 2.46
CA THR A 20 -7.97 -3.24 3.08
C THR A 20 -8.75 -4.30 2.30
N VAL A 21 -8.05 -5.33 1.84
CA VAL A 21 -8.61 -6.44 1.08
C VAL A 21 -8.72 -7.66 2.01
N SER A 22 -9.93 -8.01 2.41
CA SER A 22 -10.19 -9.15 3.31
C SER A 22 -11.69 -9.48 3.39
N ASP A 23 -12.06 -10.70 3.04
CA ASP A 23 -13.45 -11.18 3.15
C ASP A 23 -13.98 -11.09 4.58
N SER A 24 -13.21 -11.55 5.56
CA SER A 24 -13.65 -11.60 6.96
C SER A 24 -13.84 -10.19 7.55
N ARG A 25 -12.91 -9.27 7.26
CA ARG A 25 -13.00 -7.89 7.75
C ARG A 25 -14.10 -7.11 7.03
N ALA A 26 -14.30 -7.37 5.73
CA ALA A 26 -15.43 -6.78 5.00
C ALA A 26 -16.78 -7.26 5.55
N ALA A 27 -16.90 -8.54 5.90
CA ALA A 27 -18.10 -9.08 6.54
C ALA A 27 -18.33 -8.45 7.92
N ALA A 28 -17.30 -8.37 8.77
CA ALA A 28 -17.38 -7.74 10.09
C ALA A 28 -17.80 -6.27 9.99
N MET A 29 -17.27 -5.52 9.02
CA MET A 29 -17.62 -4.12 8.82
C MET A 29 -19.08 -3.93 8.43
N ARG A 30 -19.69 -4.85 7.63
CA ARG A 30 -21.13 -4.81 7.33
C ARG A 30 -21.99 -4.98 8.58
N GLU A 31 -21.48 -5.64 9.60
CA GLU A 31 -22.13 -5.82 10.91
C GLU A 31 -21.78 -4.68 11.90
N GLY A 32 -21.09 -3.63 11.43
CA GLY A 32 -20.71 -2.47 12.26
C GLY A 32 -19.48 -2.71 13.13
N ARG A 33 -18.69 -3.78 12.87
CA ARG A 33 -17.46 -4.11 13.62
C ARG A 33 -16.22 -3.83 12.77
N ASP A 34 -15.44 -2.84 13.16
CA ASP A 34 -14.15 -2.58 12.54
C ASP A 34 -13.05 -3.46 13.16
N GLU A 35 -12.75 -4.56 12.52
CA GLU A 35 -11.70 -5.52 12.91
C GLU A 35 -10.40 -5.35 12.11
N ASP A 36 -10.26 -4.24 11.38
CA ASP A 36 -9.12 -3.98 10.50
C ASP A 36 -7.93 -3.37 11.25
N ILE A 37 -7.16 -4.21 11.91
CA ILE A 37 -5.95 -3.78 12.64
C ILE A 37 -4.91 -3.22 11.67
N SER A 38 -4.68 -3.89 10.54
CA SER A 38 -3.63 -3.55 9.57
C SER A 38 -3.89 -2.21 8.90
N GLY A 39 -5.12 -1.96 8.42
CA GLY A 39 -5.48 -0.67 7.85
C GLY A 39 -5.37 0.48 8.86
N ARG A 40 -5.76 0.24 10.13
CA ARG A 40 -5.58 1.24 11.19
C ARG A 40 -4.10 1.52 11.51
N ILE A 41 -3.21 0.54 11.38
CA ILE A 41 -1.76 0.76 11.48
C ILE A 41 -1.31 1.71 10.39
N VAL A 42 -1.70 1.47 9.13
CA VAL A 42 -1.38 2.36 8.01
C VAL A 42 -1.85 3.79 8.29
N GLU A 43 -3.11 3.98 8.68
CA GLU A 43 -3.67 5.30 8.99
C GLU A 43 -2.91 5.99 10.14
N ARG A 44 -2.57 5.24 11.20
CA ARG A 44 -1.82 5.75 12.34
C ARG A 44 -0.44 6.25 11.93
N GLU A 45 0.30 5.46 11.19
CA GLU A 45 1.67 5.81 10.78
C GLU A 45 1.68 6.97 9.76
N LEU A 46 0.74 7.00 8.83
CA LEU A 46 0.55 8.15 7.93
C LEU A 46 0.28 9.44 8.70
N ARG A 47 -0.60 9.40 9.69
CA ARG A 47 -0.94 10.57 10.53
C ARG A 47 0.26 11.06 11.32
N LYS A 48 1.06 10.16 11.91
CA LYS A 48 2.31 10.51 12.60
C LYS A 48 3.30 11.21 11.67
N ALA A 49 3.34 10.80 10.40
CA ALA A 49 4.19 11.41 9.38
C ALA A 49 3.62 12.72 8.78
N GLY A 50 2.45 13.17 9.23
CA GLY A 50 1.81 14.40 8.77
C GLY A 50 0.98 14.25 7.49
N HIS A 51 0.60 13.02 7.12
CA HIS A 51 -0.25 12.71 5.97
C HIS A 51 -1.70 12.47 6.40
N SER A 52 -2.64 12.68 5.49
CA SER A 52 -4.05 12.33 5.68
C SER A 52 -4.40 11.06 4.92
N SER A 53 -5.39 10.32 5.39
CA SER A 53 -5.85 9.10 4.73
C SER A 53 -7.35 8.95 4.78
N THR A 54 -7.87 8.20 3.80
CA THR A 54 -9.22 7.63 3.81
C THR A 54 -9.07 6.12 3.71
N ARG A 55 -9.84 5.35 4.47
CA ARG A 55 -9.77 3.90 4.49
C ARG A 55 -11.10 3.26 4.11
N VAL A 56 -11.01 2.20 3.30
CA VAL A 56 -12.13 1.33 2.94
C VAL A 56 -11.71 -0.13 3.08
N ILE A 57 -12.66 -1.00 3.41
CA ILE A 57 -12.45 -2.44 3.48
C ILE A 57 -13.32 -3.10 2.41
N ILE A 58 -12.72 -3.93 1.57
CA ILE A 58 -13.37 -4.66 0.50
C ILE A 58 -13.07 -6.16 0.59
N PRO A 59 -13.92 -7.04 0.05
CA PRO A 59 -13.64 -8.46 0.00
C PRO A 59 -12.51 -8.82 -0.98
N ASP A 60 -12.01 -10.05 -0.89
CA ASP A 60 -11.01 -10.63 -1.80
C ASP A 60 -11.65 -10.99 -3.16
N ASP A 61 -12.16 -9.98 -3.87
CA ASP A 61 -12.81 -10.08 -5.17
C ASP A 61 -12.05 -9.23 -6.20
N GLU A 62 -11.65 -9.87 -7.30
CA GLU A 62 -10.80 -9.27 -8.33
C GLU A 62 -11.43 -8.00 -8.94
N ASN A 63 -12.73 -8.04 -9.24
CA ASN A 63 -13.44 -6.91 -9.84
C ASN A 63 -13.54 -5.73 -8.85
N GLN A 64 -13.83 -6.00 -7.58
CA GLN A 64 -13.92 -4.96 -6.56
C GLN A 64 -12.55 -4.33 -6.25
N ILE A 65 -11.48 -5.15 -6.27
CA ILE A 65 -10.11 -4.65 -6.11
C ILE A 65 -9.76 -3.72 -7.27
N GLU A 66 -10.01 -4.14 -8.52
CA GLU A 66 -9.74 -3.32 -9.70
C GLU A 66 -10.55 -2.03 -9.69
N GLU A 67 -11.85 -2.11 -9.44
CA GLU A 67 -12.75 -0.96 -9.38
C GLU A 67 -12.27 0.06 -8.34
N LYS A 68 -11.94 -0.40 -7.13
CA LYS A 68 -11.50 0.49 -6.06
C LYS A 68 -10.13 1.09 -6.30
N LEU A 69 -9.20 0.36 -6.92
CA LEU A 69 -7.92 0.91 -7.35
C LEU A 69 -8.13 2.01 -8.39
N ARG A 70 -8.92 1.75 -9.44
CA ARG A 70 -9.21 2.74 -10.49
C ARG A 70 -9.92 3.98 -9.94
N GLU A 71 -10.90 3.80 -9.07
CA GLU A 71 -11.61 4.91 -8.40
C GLU A 71 -10.61 5.79 -7.62
N SER A 72 -9.78 5.17 -6.77
CA SER A 72 -8.78 5.89 -5.97
C SER A 72 -7.74 6.62 -6.82
N ILE A 73 -7.30 6.00 -7.91
CA ILE A 73 -6.34 6.60 -8.85
C ILE A 73 -6.97 7.77 -9.61
N SER A 74 -8.26 7.69 -9.96
CA SER A 74 -8.97 8.74 -10.69
C SER A 74 -9.33 9.94 -9.82
N ASP A 75 -9.35 9.81 -8.49
CA ASP A 75 -9.60 10.92 -7.58
C ASP A 75 -8.42 11.91 -7.60
N PRO A 76 -8.61 13.15 -8.07
CA PRO A 76 -7.53 14.15 -8.13
C PRO A 76 -6.99 14.54 -6.75
N LYS A 77 -7.71 14.25 -5.69
CA LYS A 77 -7.28 14.53 -4.31
C LYS A 77 -6.36 13.47 -3.74
N VAL A 78 -6.32 12.27 -4.31
CA VAL A 78 -5.47 11.16 -3.86
C VAL A 78 -4.09 11.28 -4.50
N ASP A 79 -3.05 11.24 -3.68
CA ASP A 79 -1.65 11.30 -4.11
C ASP A 79 -1.02 9.91 -4.20
N VAL A 80 -1.42 9.00 -3.29
CA VAL A 80 -0.86 7.65 -3.13
C VAL A 80 -1.98 6.67 -2.81
N VAL A 81 -1.87 5.44 -3.28
CA VAL A 81 -2.74 4.33 -2.87
C VAL A 81 -1.93 3.28 -2.14
N ILE A 82 -2.42 2.83 -1.00
CA ILE A 82 -1.85 1.71 -0.23
C ILE A 82 -2.93 0.66 -0.05
N THR A 83 -2.69 -0.55 -0.57
CA THR A 83 -3.53 -1.71 -0.25
C THR A 83 -2.88 -2.56 0.83
N THR A 84 -3.65 -3.28 1.63
CA THR A 84 -3.17 -4.29 2.58
C THR A 84 -4.04 -5.53 2.49
N GLY A 85 -3.40 -6.70 2.40
CA GLY A 85 -4.05 -7.99 2.19
C GLY A 85 -4.04 -8.46 0.74
N GLY A 86 -4.31 -9.76 0.53
CA GLY A 86 -4.35 -10.39 -0.78
C GLY A 86 -3.00 -10.48 -1.51
N THR A 87 -1.88 -10.52 -0.76
CA THR A 87 -0.52 -10.57 -1.33
C THR A 87 0.17 -11.93 -1.17
N GLY A 88 -0.53 -12.94 -0.69
CA GLY A 88 0.00 -14.29 -0.53
C GLY A 88 0.03 -15.10 -1.82
N ILE A 89 0.11 -16.43 -1.66
CA ILE A 89 0.26 -17.39 -2.77
C ILE A 89 -0.97 -18.28 -2.97
N THR A 90 -2.05 -18.03 -2.24
CA THR A 90 -3.29 -18.81 -2.40
C THR A 90 -4.11 -18.31 -3.60
N SER A 91 -5.06 -19.11 -4.04
CA SER A 91 -5.96 -18.73 -5.14
C SER A 91 -6.87 -17.54 -4.80
N ARG A 92 -6.98 -17.18 -3.52
CA ARG A 92 -7.75 -16.02 -3.04
C ARG A 92 -6.94 -14.73 -3.04
N ASP A 93 -5.61 -14.82 -3.06
CA ASP A 93 -4.73 -13.67 -3.08
C ASP A 93 -4.67 -13.04 -4.47
N LYS A 94 -5.52 -12.04 -4.73
CA LYS A 94 -5.73 -11.41 -6.03
C LYS A 94 -5.14 -10.01 -6.14
N THR A 95 -4.84 -9.35 -5.03
CA THR A 95 -4.47 -7.92 -5.00
C THR A 95 -3.26 -7.64 -5.88
N VAL A 96 -2.23 -8.47 -5.79
CA VAL A 96 -0.98 -8.26 -6.55
C VAL A 96 -1.21 -8.47 -8.05
N ASP A 97 -1.96 -9.49 -8.44
CA ASP A 97 -2.23 -9.78 -9.85
C ASP A 97 -3.01 -8.62 -10.51
N VAL A 98 -4.02 -8.10 -9.82
CA VAL A 98 -4.77 -6.92 -10.28
C VAL A 98 -3.88 -5.70 -10.37
N ALA A 99 -3.08 -5.41 -9.34
CA ALA A 99 -2.20 -4.25 -9.34
C ALA A 99 -1.16 -4.31 -10.48
N LEU A 100 -0.52 -5.47 -10.67
CA LEU A 100 0.46 -5.68 -11.75
C LEU A 100 -0.16 -5.47 -13.13
N SER A 101 -1.42 -5.86 -13.35
CA SER A 101 -2.11 -5.62 -14.63
C SER A 101 -2.37 -4.14 -14.92
N LEU A 102 -2.36 -3.30 -13.88
CA LEU A 102 -2.62 -1.86 -13.99
C LEU A 102 -1.34 -1.02 -13.97
N PHE A 103 -0.22 -1.56 -13.50
CA PHE A 103 1.03 -0.80 -13.39
C PHE A 103 1.56 -0.38 -14.76
N GLU A 104 1.89 0.90 -14.88
CA GLU A 104 2.62 1.46 -16.01
C GLU A 104 4.13 1.28 -15.82
N LYS A 105 4.56 1.27 -14.56
CA LYS A 105 5.95 1.02 -14.15
C LYS A 105 5.97 0.28 -12.83
N ASP A 106 6.82 -0.73 -12.73
CA ASP A 106 7.08 -1.46 -11.49
C ASP A 106 8.15 -0.76 -10.65
N ILE A 107 8.04 -0.91 -9.33
CA ILE A 107 9.08 -0.51 -8.36
C ILE A 107 9.55 -1.78 -7.63
N PRO A 108 10.32 -2.65 -8.28
CA PRO A 108 10.67 -3.99 -7.74
C PRO A 108 11.47 -3.91 -6.45
N GLY A 109 12.30 -2.88 -6.28
CA GLY A 109 13.12 -2.67 -5.09
C GLY A 109 12.31 -2.57 -3.80
N PHE A 110 11.04 -2.13 -3.87
CA PHE A 110 10.16 -2.14 -2.71
C PHE A 110 9.91 -3.55 -2.19
N GLY A 111 9.40 -4.44 -3.04
CA GLY A 111 9.10 -5.82 -2.66
C GLY A 111 10.34 -6.61 -2.25
N GLU A 112 11.46 -6.41 -2.92
CA GLU A 112 12.75 -7.04 -2.59
C GLU A 112 13.21 -6.63 -1.19
N THR A 113 13.22 -5.34 -0.89
CA THR A 113 13.63 -4.82 0.42
C THR A 113 12.67 -5.24 1.52
N LEU A 114 11.36 -5.18 1.27
CA LEU A 114 10.35 -5.60 2.24
C LEU A 114 10.50 -7.09 2.60
N ARG A 115 10.69 -7.97 1.60
CA ARG A 115 10.89 -9.40 1.85
C ARG A 115 12.19 -9.67 2.62
N ARG A 116 13.28 -8.97 2.31
CA ARG A 116 14.53 -9.08 3.07
C ARG A 116 14.32 -8.68 4.54
N MET A 117 13.74 -7.51 4.79
CA MET A 117 13.45 -7.05 6.16
C MET A 117 12.50 -8.00 6.90
N GLY A 118 11.49 -8.53 6.21
CA GLY A 118 10.58 -9.53 6.76
C GLY A 118 11.29 -10.83 7.12
N TYR A 119 12.16 -11.33 6.24
CA TYR A 119 12.94 -12.54 6.51
C TYR A 119 13.87 -12.37 7.73
N GLU A 120 14.53 -11.23 7.86
CA GLU A 120 15.38 -10.91 9.01
C GLU A 120 14.60 -10.91 10.34
N ARG A 121 13.30 -10.58 10.32
CA ARG A 121 12.45 -10.52 11.52
C ARG A 121 11.73 -11.84 11.87
N VAL A 122 11.22 -12.55 10.86
CA VAL A 122 10.34 -13.71 11.06
C VAL A 122 10.76 -14.97 10.29
N GLY A 123 11.88 -14.93 9.59
CA GLY A 123 12.39 -16.09 8.83
C GLY A 123 11.55 -16.42 7.58
N GLY A 124 11.40 -17.72 7.28
CA GLY A 124 10.78 -18.22 6.06
C GLY A 124 9.43 -17.62 5.67
N PRO A 125 8.47 -17.41 6.58
CA PRO A 125 7.21 -16.75 6.23
C PRO A 125 7.34 -15.39 5.55
N GLY A 126 8.42 -14.65 5.82
CA GLY A 126 8.69 -13.35 5.21
C GLY A 126 8.86 -13.39 3.69
N ILE A 127 9.23 -14.54 3.11
CA ILE A 127 9.42 -14.68 1.65
C ILE A 127 8.15 -15.02 0.88
N LEU A 128 7.07 -15.41 1.56
CA LEU A 128 5.84 -15.87 0.90
C LEU A 128 4.98 -14.70 0.38
N THR A 129 5.21 -13.50 0.87
CA THR A 129 4.47 -12.34 0.39
C THR A 129 4.93 -11.91 -1.00
N ARG A 130 3.97 -11.68 -1.88
CA ARG A 130 4.16 -11.09 -3.21
C ARG A 130 4.02 -9.56 -3.20
N ALA A 131 4.13 -8.95 -2.02
CA ALA A 131 4.05 -7.49 -1.86
C ALA A 131 4.88 -6.77 -2.92
N THR A 132 4.30 -5.73 -3.51
CA THR A 132 4.85 -5.01 -4.65
C THR A 132 4.47 -3.54 -4.63
N ALA A 133 5.12 -2.75 -5.45
CA ALA A 133 4.76 -1.36 -5.70
C ALA A 133 4.96 -1.01 -7.16
N GLY A 134 4.23 0.00 -7.63
CA GLY A 134 4.33 0.51 -8.98
C GLY A 134 3.67 1.87 -9.12
N LEU A 135 3.60 2.34 -10.35
CA LEU A 135 2.92 3.59 -10.72
C LEU A 135 1.70 3.30 -11.58
N ILE A 136 0.59 3.95 -11.26
CA ILE A 136 -0.60 4.04 -12.10
C ILE A 136 -0.96 5.51 -12.24
N ASN A 137 -1.04 6.00 -13.46
CA ASN A 137 -1.36 7.41 -13.75
C ASN A 137 -0.52 8.38 -12.89
N ARG A 138 0.79 8.16 -12.86
CA ARG A 138 1.77 8.98 -12.11
C ARG A 138 1.53 9.02 -10.59
N LYS A 139 0.79 8.08 -10.05
CA LYS A 139 0.57 7.91 -8.61
C LYS A 139 1.21 6.63 -8.12
N PRO A 140 1.98 6.67 -7.03
CA PRO A 140 2.50 5.45 -6.39
C PRO A 140 1.37 4.60 -5.81
N VAL A 141 1.46 3.31 -6.05
CA VAL A 141 0.58 2.29 -5.49
C VAL A 141 1.43 1.23 -4.80
N PHE A 142 1.15 0.96 -3.54
CA PHE A 142 1.83 -0.05 -2.74
C PHE A 142 0.86 -1.15 -2.35
N CYS A 143 1.23 -2.40 -2.59
CA CYS A 143 0.46 -3.57 -2.17
C CYS A 143 1.18 -4.25 -1.00
N LEU A 144 0.66 -4.05 0.22
CA LEU A 144 1.25 -4.53 1.46
C LEU A 144 0.66 -5.86 1.91
N PRO A 145 1.42 -6.67 2.66
CA PRO A 145 0.88 -7.86 3.31
C PRO A 145 -0.28 -7.54 4.25
N GLY A 146 -1.10 -8.56 4.54
CA GLY A 146 -2.23 -8.39 5.47
C GLY A 146 -1.88 -8.50 6.95
N ALA A 147 -0.71 -9.05 7.30
CA ALA A 147 -0.31 -9.22 8.69
C ALA A 147 0.13 -7.90 9.34
N PRO A 148 -0.36 -7.55 10.54
CA PRO A 148 -0.04 -6.28 11.20
C PRO A 148 1.45 -5.97 11.32
N ASN A 149 2.26 -6.94 11.76
CA ASN A 149 3.72 -6.79 11.90
C ASN A 149 4.41 -6.52 10.55
N ALA A 150 3.95 -7.14 9.47
CA ALA A 150 4.49 -6.91 8.14
C ALA A 150 4.11 -5.52 7.59
N VAL A 151 2.92 -5.03 7.94
CA VAL A 151 2.48 -3.67 7.61
C VAL A 151 3.36 -2.64 8.33
N GLU A 152 3.69 -2.84 9.60
CA GLU A 152 4.60 -1.95 10.32
C GLU A 152 5.96 -1.84 9.63
N VAL A 153 6.54 -2.97 9.22
CA VAL A 153 7.81 -3.01 8.44
C VAL A 153 7.67 -2.25 7.13
N ALA A 154 6.56 -2.45 6.41
CA ALA A 154 6.33 -1.76 5.15
C ALA A 154 6.22 -0.25 5.33
N MET A 155 5.55 0.22 6.39
CA MET A 155 5.43 1.65 6.67
C MET A 155 6.77 2.27 7.07
N GLU A 156 7.62 1.56 7.83
CA GLU A 156 9.00 2.00 8.10
C GLU A 156 9.80 2.21 6.80
N LEU A 157 9.59 1.36 5.80
CA LEU A 157 10.26 1.46 4.50
C LEU A 157 9.72 2.59 3.63
N ILE A 158 8.39 2.81 3.62
CA ILE A 158 7.72 3.74 2.71
C ILE A 158 7.85 5.19 3.18
N LEU A 159 7.56 5.46 4.46
CA LEU A 159 7.33 6.81 4.96
C LEU A 159 8.51 7.77 4.80
N PRO A 160 9.78 7.35 5.02
CA PRO A 160 10.91 8.29 4.94
C PRO A 160 11.07 8.97 3.57
N ASP A 161 10.67 8.29 2.50
CA ASP A 161 10.87 8.77 1.13
C ASP A 161 9.56 8.94 0.34
N LEU A 162 8.40 8.83 0.98
CA LEU A 162 7.09 8.86 0.31
C LEU A 162 6.88 10.15 -0.48
N GLY A 163 7.19 11.31 0.09
CA GLY A 163 7.06 12.59 -0.60
C GLY A 163 8.01 12.70 -1.80
N HIS A 164 9.23 12.20 -1.68
CA HIS A 164 10.20 12.16 -2.76
C HIS A 164 9.73 11.27 -3.92
N LEU A 165 9.19 10.11 -3.60
CA LEU A 165 8.63 9.20 -4.60
C LEU A 165 7.46 9.84 -5.35
N VAL A 166 6.55 10.51 -4.64
CA VAL A 166 5.41 11.22 -5.27
C VAL A 166 5.90 12.33 -6.19
N LYS A 167 6.93 13.08 -5.81
CA LYS A 167 7.54 14.11 -6.67
C LYS A 167 8.03 13.49 -7.98
N HIS A 168 8.85 12.44 -7.91
CA HIS A 168 9.37 11.76 -9.10
C HIS A 168 8.29 11.11 -9.96
N ALA A 169 7.25 10.55 -9.36
CA ALA A 169 6.14 9.97 -10.09
C ALA A 169 5.40 11.01 -10.97
N ARG A 170 5.46 12.29 -10.60
CA ARG A 170 4.83 13.41 -11.32
C ARG A 170 5.68 14.04 -12.41
N GLU A 171 6.97 13.80 -12.42
CA GLU A 171 7.92 14.23 -13.45
C GLU A 171 7.78 13.39 -14.73
#